data_1d365c89b0e2c96803eb7a85b7200be2
#
_entry.id   1d365c89b0e2c96803eb7a85b7200be2
#
_cell.length_a   1.000
_cell.length_b   1.000
_cell.length_c   1.000
_cell.angle_alpha   90.00
_cell.angle_beta   90.00
_cell.angle_gamma   90.00
#
_symmetry.space_group_name_H-M   'P 1'
#
loop_
_entity.id
_entity.type
_entity.pdbx_description
1 polymer ?
#
loop_
_entity_poly.entity_id
_entity_poly.type
_entity_poly.pdbx_seq_one_letter_code
_entity_poly.pdbx_strand_id
1 'polypeptide(L)'
;MSRIFARTIGLIVVALIIGEGVLRGIGIPHTLDSGWKWENSPGRKSSKYNDLTTNQLGYRGQRIHYDTDDYVVVLVGDSGLEAFAGPPEHMPEQFLLKSLSSRFTKPVKVFSLAASGWGQDQQLLAVQEYFKTYRADLVLLWPTLGNDYWENAFPDRSPTPEAGHLKPTFRLIDQELHGPYFRSGSYWHGSAVLQLAESAIAKISKETLEQRILRNWIKAMPAPHESEKQAHEGLCEGLTVIDQREFYRDIFELDPNIGYTLKSGDDFLNSRGFFSPYMSDSSERDRYLIRITQMLLKRIKEEVERHQAKFLVFHAPREEFDRRGARMVKCVSDSQGSIFRVSFDYEGLLKNIISSDDLVIIDLPWGEGNKHVVSPEDRHLNDIGNEQVMERLAVSLMERSLFDR
;
A
#
# COMPACT_ATOMS: atom_id res chain seq x y z
N MET A 1 4.81 54.42 14.19
CA MET A 1 4.70 52.95 14.38
C MET A 1 4.93 52.13 13.08
N SER A 2 4.44 52.50 11.93
CA SER A 2 4.52 51.66 10.71
C SER A 2 5.94 51.37 10.16
N ARG A 3 6.85 52.35 10.19
CA ARG A 3 8.23 52.17 9.66
C ARG A 3 9.12 51.27 10.48
N ILE A 4 8.97 51.28 11.79
CA ILE A 4 9.74 50.40 12.70
C ILE A 4 9.22 48.97 12.51
N PHE A 5 7.92 48.81 12.50
CA PHE A 5 7.29 47.49 12.28
C PHE A 5 7.69 46.86 10.94
N ALA A 6 7.66 47.65 9.84
CA ALA A 6 8.09 47.17 8.52
C ALA A 6 9.59 46.78 8.49
N ARG A 7 10.47 47.55 9.16
CA ARG A 7 11.90 47.22 9.27
C ARG A 7 12.12 45.92 10.07
N THR A 8 11.40 45.75 11.17
CA THR A 8 11.50 44.53 11.98
C THR A 8 11.07 43.31 11.22
N ILE A 9 9.94 43.35 10.48
CA ILE A 9 9.48 42.25 9.61
C ILE A 9 10.54 41.98 8.56
N GLY A 10 11.08 43.01 7.90
CA GLY A 10 12.10 42.83 6.87
C GLY A 10 13.35 42.11 7.40
N LEU A 11 13.81 42.46 8.60
CA LEU A 11 14.96 41.81 9.24
C LEU A 11 14.67 40.34 9.58
N ILE A 12 13.47 40.04 10.06
CA ILE A 12 13.05 38.66 10.37
C ILE A 12 13.03 37.82 9.08
N VAL A 13 12.46 38.33 8.00
CA VAL A 13 12.42 37.64 6.71
C VAL A 13 13.83 37.35 6.18
N VAL A 14 14.72 38.38 6.23
CA VAL A 14 16.12 38.19 5.81
C VAL A 14 16.84 37.16 6.69
N ALA A 15 16.64 37.17 7.98
CA ALA A 15 17.23 36.19 8.88
C ALA A 15 16.73 34.76 8.62
N LEU A 16 15.44 34.61 8.31
CA LEU A 16 14.86 33.31 7.93
C LEU A 16 15.43 32.81 6.58
N ILE A 17 15.59 33.67 5.58
CA ILE A 17 16.17 33.30 4.28
C ILE A 17 17.63 32.86 4.44
N ILE A 18 18.43 33.61 5.23
CA ILE A 18 19.82 33.27 5.51
C ILE A 18 19.89 31.95 6.30
N GLY A 19 19.06 31.79 7.31
CA GLY A 19 18.96 30.55 8.09
C GLY A 19 18.63 29.35 7.24
N GLU A 20 17.64 29.48 6.36
CA GLU A 20 17.26 28.45 5.38
C GLU A 20 18.45 28.07 4.47
N GLY A 21 19.16 29.07 3.92
CA GLY A 21 20.31 28.83 3.05
C GLY A 21 21.47 28.12 3.78
N VAL A 22 21.77 28.51 5.00
CA VAL A 22 22.81 27.88 5.83
C VAL A 22 22.44 26.44 6.16
N LEU A 23 21.21 26.19 6.64
CA LEU A 23 20.75 24.83 6.98
C LEU A 23 20.76 23.90 5.77
N ARG A 24 20.33 24.36 4.61
CA ARG A 24 20.43 23.59 3.35
C ARG A 24 21.86 23.33 2.95
N GLY A 25 22.75 24.29 3.14
CA GLY A 25 24.19 24.14 2.86
C GLY A 25 24.87 23.05 3.71
N ILE A 26 24.37 22.79 4.91
CA ILE A 26 24.84 21.70 5.79
C ILE A 26 24.01 20.43 5.69
N GLY A 27 23.12 20.33 4.69
CA GLY A 27 22.36 19.11 4.40
C GLY A 27 21.09 18.91 5.24
N ILE A 28 20.52 19.96 5.77
CA ILE A 28 19.20 19.93 6.43
C ILE A 28 18.21 20.71 5.56
N PRO A 29 17.04 20.15 5.18
CA PRO A 29 16.50 18.80 5.44
C PRO A 29 17.01 17.76 4.45
N HIS A 30 17.00 16.52 4.87
CA HIS A 30 17.54 15.43 4.04
C HIS A 30 16.60 14.98 2.94
N THR A 31 15.31 15.23 3.03
CA THR A 31 14.34 14.76 2.04
C THR A 31 13.22 15.77 1.82
N LEU A 32 12.92 16.00 0.57
CA LEU A 32 11.76 16.75 0.09
C LEU A 32 10.60 15.81 -0.28
N ASP A 33 10.63 14.58 0.21
CA ASP A 33 9.70 13.57 -0.23
C ASP A 33 8.30 13.91 0.25
N SER A 34 7.47 14.18 -0.73
CA SER A 34 6.03 14.22 -0.54
C SER A 34 5.57 12.83 -0.10
N GLY A 35 5.23 12.58 1.11
CA GLY A 35 4.95 11.30 1.74
C GLY A 35 4.21 10.19 0.96
N TRP A 36 3.96 10.35 -0.31
CA TRP A 36 3.35 9.36 -1.19
C TRP A 36 4.27 8.82 -2.30
N LYS A 37 5.39 9.53 -2.59
CA LYS A 37 6.43 9.10 -3.55
C LYS A 37 7.80 8.99 -2.89
N TRP A 38 7.83 8.80 -1.63
CA TRP A 38 8.99 9.00 -0.78
C TRP A 38 10.29 8.26 -1.16
N GLU A 39 10.22 7.14 -1.83
CA GLU A 39 11.42 6.43 -2.27
C GLU A 39 11.68 6.60 -3.77
N ASN A 40 10.75 7.12 -4.52
CA ASN A 40 10.73 7.08 -5.97
C ASN A 40 10.81 8.46 -6.62
N SER A 41 11.85 9.22 -6.32
CA SER A 41 12.12 10.44 -7.10
C SER A 41 12.62 10.07 -8.50
N PRO A 42 12.19 10.78 -9.57
CA PRO A 42 12.65 10.52 -10.93
C PRO A 42 14.17 10.45 -11.04
N GLY A 43 14.69 9.39 -11.64
CA GLY A 43 16.12 9.18 -11.83
C GLY A 43 16.91 8.75 -10.60
N ARG A 44 16.26 8.50 -9.47
CA ARG A 44 16.92 7.97 -8.26
C ARG A 44 17.34 6.52 -8.50
N LYS A 45 18.59 6.20 -8.16
CA LYS A 45 19.07 4.81 -8.14
C LYS A 45 18.71 4.18 -6.81
N SER A 46 18.22 2.94 -6.83
CA SER A 46 18.00 2.18 -5.60
C SER A 46 19.34 1.89 -4.90
N SER A 47 19.35 2.05 -3.58
CA SER A 47 20.53 1.72 -2.77
C SER A 47 20.87 0.23 -2.78
N LYS A 48 19.92 -0.63 -3.06
CA LYS A 48 20.10 -2.09 -3.06
C LYS A 48 20.62 -2.62 -4.40
N TYR A 49 20.25 -1.96 -5.51
CA TYR A 49 20.71 -2.28 -6.84
C TYR A 49 21.17 -0.97 -7.49
N ASN A 50 22.49 -0.81 -7.66
CA ASN A 50 23.12 0.45 -8.15
C ASN A 50 22.67 0.87 -9.55
N ASP A 51 22.03 0.00 -10.29
CA ASP A 51 21.58 0.15 -11.67
C ASP A 51 20.07 0.41 -11.81
N LEU A 52 19.30 0.35 -10.70
CA LEU A 52 17.87 0.61 -10.74
C LEU A 52 17.57 2.07 -11.01
N THR A 53 17.02 2.33 -12.19
CA THR A 53 16.45 3.62 -12.54
C THR A 53 14.95 3.62 -12.35
N THR A 54 14.40 4.77 -11.97
CA THR A 54 12.97 5.02 -11.97
C THR A 54 12.55 5.58 -13.34
N ASN A 55 11.30 5.38 -13.71
CA ASN A 55 10.70 6.02 -14.87
C ASN A 55 10.50 7.53 -14.68
N GLN A 56 9.95 8.23 -15.67
CA GLN A 56 9.76 9.68 -15.65
C GLN A 56 8.82 10.17 -14.54
N LEU A 57 7.97 9.29 -14.02
CA LEU A 57 7.06 9.60 -12.91
C LEU A 57 7.65 9.25 -11.54
N GLY A 58 8.85 8.68 -11.49
CA GLY A 58 9.55 8.32 -10.26
C GLY A 58 9.22 6.93 -9.74
N TYR A 59 8.55 6.07 -10.51
CA TYR A 59 8.30 4.68 -10.14
C TYR A 59 9.40 3.77 -10.66
N ARG A 60 9.69 2.72 -9.90
CA ARG A 60 10.57 1.65 -10.35
C ARG A 60 9.97 1.00 -11.59
N GLY A 61 10.76 0.81 -12.63
CA GLY A 61 10.34 0.22 -13.88
C GLY A 61 10.97 0.86 -15.09
N GLN A 62 10.61 0.35 -16.24
CA GLN A 62 11.13 0.87 -17.51
C GLN A 62 10.59 2.27 -17.82
N ARG A 63 11.33 2.98 -18.66
CA ARG A 63 10.93 4.30 -19.16
C ARG A 63 9.62 4.20 -19.93
N ILE A 64 8.66 5.09 -19.62
CA ILE A 64 7.36 5.14 -20.29
C ILE A 64 7.58 5.68 -21.71
N HIS A 65 7.49 4.78 -22.68
CA HIS A 65 7.57 5.12 -24.10
C HIS A 65 6.77 4.10 -24.92
N TYR A 66 5.92 4.59 -25.79
CA TYR A 66 5.08 3.78 -26.68
C TYR A 66 4.69 4.57 -27.91
N ASP A 67 4.40 3.86 -28.99
CA ASP A 67 3.87 4.40 -30.24
C ASP A 67 2.33 4.42 -30.24
N THR A 68 1.75 5.11 -31.20
CA THR A 68 0.29 5.28 -31.29
C THR A 68 -0.46 3.96 -31.37
N ASP A 69 0.12 2.98 -32.07
CA ASP A 69 -0.50 1.68 -32.34
C ASP A 69 -0.23 0.61 -31.27
N ASP A 70 0.65 0.93 -30.29
CA ASP A 70 0.95 0.03 -29.18
C ASP A 70 -0.28 -0.15 -28.29
N TYR A 71 -0.48 -1.38 -27.81
CA TYR A 71 -1.43 -1.66 -26.73
C TYR A 71 -0.74 -1.43 -25.38
N VAL A 72 -1.23 -0.47 -24.63
CA VAL A 72 -0.56 -0.02 -23.39
C VAL A 72 -1.27 -0.59 -22.17
N VAL A 73 -0.55 -1.37 -21.39
CA VAL A 73 -0.98 -1.94 -20.11
C VAL A 73 -0.27 -1.25 -18.97
N VAL A 74 -1.00 -0.87 -17.95
CA VAL A 74 -0.44 -0.25 -16.73
C VAL A 74 -0.75 -1.14 -15.55
N LEU A 75 0.30 -1.60 -14.86
CA LEU A 75 0.21 -2.32 -13.59
C LEU A 75 0.22 -1.31 -12.44
N VAL A 76 -0.72 -1.46 -11.51
CA VAL A 76 -0.83 -0.59 -10.32
C VAL A 76 -0.85 -1.47 -9.07
N GLY A 77 -0.04 -1.15 -8.09
CA GLY A 77 0.03 -1.93 -6.86
C GLY A 77 1.00 -1.37 -5.82
N ASP A 78 1.44 -2.25 -4.95
CA ASP A 78 2.38 -1.93 -3.87
C ASP A 78 3.72 -2.66 -4.02
N SER A 79 4.28 -3.14 -2.90
CA SER A 79 5.56 -3.86 -2.85
C SER A 79 5.60 -5.12 -3.72
N GLY A 80 4.45 -5.77 -3.93
CA GLY A 80 4.35 -6.95 -4.79
C GLY A 80 4.72 -6.63 -6.24
N LEU A 81 4.25 -5.50 -6.76
CA LEU A 81 4.58 -5.02 -8.11
C LEU A 81 5.90 -4.26 -8.17
N GLU A 82 6.28 -3.54 -7.13
CA GLU A 82 7.59 -2.90 -7.05
C GLU A 82 8.72 -3.94 -7.13
N ALA A 83 8.48 -5.15 -6.61
CA ALA A 83 9.37 -6.30 -6.68
C ALA A 83 10.82 -5.95 -6.31
N PHE A 84 10.99 -5.20 -5.22
CA PHE A 84 12.26 -4.58 -4.80
C PHE A 84 13.38 -5.60 -4.55
N ALA A 85 13.04 -6.86 -4.30
CA ALA A 85 14.00 -7.93 -4.02
C ALA A 85 14.71 -8.48 -5.27
N GLY A 86 14.13 -8.30 -6.47
CA GLY A 86 14.66 -8.78 -7.75
C GLY A 86 15.34 -7.70 -8.60
N PRO A 87 16.09 -8.06 -9.63
CA PRO A 87 16.66 -7.12 -10.60
C PRO A 87 15.55 -6.54 -11.53
N PRO A 88 15.82 -5.42 -12.25
CA PRO A 88 14.82 -4.76 -13.08
C PRO A 88 14.20 -5.64 -14.17
N GLU A 89 15.00 -6.52 -14.76
CA GLU A 89 14.59 -7.47 -15.78
C GLU A 89 13.64 -8.56 -15.28
N HIS A 90 13.56 -8.74 -13.97
CA HIS A 90 12.68 -9.71 -13.28
C HIS A 90 11.49 -9.02 -12.58
N MET A 91 11.22 -7.78 -12.93
CA MET A 91 10.01 -7.12 -12.46
C MET A 91 8.74 -7.74 -13.09
N PRO A 92 7.61 -7.74 -12.38
CA PRO A 92 6.32 -8.20 -12.91
C PRO A 92 5.96 -7.61 -14.27
N GLU A 93 6.26 -6.33 -14.51
CA GLU A 93 6.00 -5.70 -15.81
C GLU A 93 6.76 -6.37 -16.97
N GLN A 94 7.99 -6.84 -16.73
CA GLN A 94 8.81 -7.50 -17.76
C GLN A 94 8.29 -8.91 -18.06
N PHE A 95 7.91 -9.65 -17.05
CA PHE A 95 7.30 -10.97 -17.22
C PHE A 95 5.95 -10.89 -17.95
N LEU A 96 5.11 -9.93 -17.58
CA LEU A 96 3.84 -9.72 -18.26
C LEU A 96 4.04 -9.28 -19.72
N LEU A 97 4.98 -8.36 -19.98
CA LEU A 97 5.33 -7.92 -21.32
C LEU A 97 5.79 -9.10 -22.19
N LYS A 98 6.71 -9.93 -21.69
CA LYS A 98 7.19 -11.14 -22.38
C LYS A 98 6.04 -12.08 -22.70
N SER A 99 5.17 -12.33 -21.73
CA SER A 99 4.04 -13.27 -21.87
C SER A 99 2.97 -12.76 -22.85
N LEU A 100 2.64 -11.48 -22.82
CA LEU A 100 1.69 -10.89 -23.75
C LEU A 100 2.26 -10.79 -25.17
N SER A 101 3.51 -10.36 -25.33
CA SER A 101 4.15 -10.21 -26.63
C SER A 101 4.27 -11.54 -27.40
N SER A 102 4.32 -12.67 -26.70
CA SER A 102 4.33 -14.00 -27.33
C SER A 102 2.93 -14.48 -27.80
N ARG A 103 1.84 -13.84 -27.35
CA ARG A 103 0.47 -14.27 -27.55
C ARG A 103 -0.37 -13.27 -28.34
N PHE A 104 0.06 -12.04 -28.41
CA PHE A 104 -0.69 -10.94 -29.00
C PHE A 104 0.00 -10.43 -30.27
N THR A 105 -0.78 -10.13 -31.30
CA THR A 105 -0.25 -9.73 -32.62
C THR A 105 0.15 -8.26 -32.71
N LYS A 106 -0.51 -7.39 -31.93
CA LYS A 106 -0.11 -5.98 -31.82
C LYS A 106 1.05 -5.80 -30.87
N PRO A 107 1.91 -4.83 -31.08
CA PRO A 107 2.92 -4.47 -30.10
C PRO A 107 2.29 -4.10 -28.74
N VAL A 108 2.81 -4.67 -27.67
CA VAL A 108 2.35 -4.42 -26.30
C VAL A 108 3.43 -3.65 -25.53
N LYS A 109 3.02 -2.75 -24.69
CA LYS A 109 3.88 -2.08 -23.68
C LYS A 109 3.28 -2.28 -22.32
N VAL A 110 4.09 -2.55 -21.32
CA VAL A 110 3.67 -2.73 -19.93
C VAL A 110 4.48 -1.82 -19.05
N PHE A 111 3.82 -1.05 -18.18
CA PHE A 111 4.47 -0.13 -17.24
C PHE A 111 3.93 -0.35 -15.84
N SER A 112 4.75 -0.12 -14.81
CA SER A 112 4.38 -0.24 -13.42
C SER A 112 4.27 1.12 -12.74
N LEU A 113 3.23 1.28 -11.92
CA LEU A 113 3.03 2.38 -10.98
C LEU A 113 2.88 1.74 -9.59
N ALA A 114 3.98 1.53 -8.92
CA ALA A 114 3.99 0.81 -7.65
C ALA A 114 5.08 1.34 -6.70
N ALA A 115 4.78 1.28 -5.41
CA ALA A 115 5.76 1.48 -4.36
C ALA A 115 5.35 0.74 -3.09
N SER A 116 6.33 0.27 -2.34
CA SER A 116 6.13 -0.50 -1.12
C SER A 116 5.23 0.19 -0.11
N GLY A 117 4.25 -0.53 0.42
CA GLY A 117 3.34 -0.06 1.44
C GLY A 117 2.33 0.99 0.95
N TRP A 118 1.98 0.96 -0.32
CA TRP A 118 0.91 1.79 -0.85
C TRP A 118 -0.45 1.14 -0.68
N GLY A 119 -1.41 1.92 -0.16
CA GLY A 119 -2.81 1.59 -0.28
C GLY A 119 -3.41 2.16 -1.58
N GLN A 120 -4.70 1.89 -1.80
CA GLN A 120 -5.42 2.40 -2.97
C GLN A 120 -5.54 3.93 -2.99
N ASP A 121 -5.39 4.60 -1.86
CA ASP A 121 -5.36 6.05 -1.76
C ASP A 121 -4.16 6.64 -2.55
N GLN A 122 -2.99 6.05 -2.41
CA GLN A 122 -1.78 6.45 -3.13
C GLN A 122 -1.81 5.93 -4.58
N GLN A 123 -2.33 4.73 -4.80
CA GLN A 123 -2.53 4.15 -6.13
C GLN A 123 -3.46 5.01 -6.99
N LEU A 124 -4.55 5.55 -6.43
CA LEU A 124 -5.43 6.50 -7.11
C LEU A 124 -4.68 7.74 -7.60
N LEU A 125 -3.84 8.32 -6.75
CA LEU A 125 -3.06 9.50 -7.11
C LEU A 125 -2.03 9.20 -8.20
N ALA A 126 -1.42 8.01 -8.16
CA ALA A 126 -0.50 7.56 -9.20
C ALA A 126 -1.19 7.39 -10.56
N VAL A 127 -2.39 6.81 -10.58
CA VAL A 127 -3.23 6.69 -11.78
C VAL A 127 -3.60 8.07 -12.33
N GLN A 128 -4.04 8.99 -11.47
CA GLN A 128 -4.36 10.35 -11.85
C GLN A 128 -3.14 11.11 -12.40
N GLU A 129 -1.97 10.90 -11.83
CA GLU A 129 -0.73 11.50 -12.34
C GLU A 129 -0.36 10.93 -13.71
N TYR A 130 -0.44 9.63 -13.89
CA TYR A 130 -0.15 8.94 -15.14
C TYR A 130 -1.00 9.51 -16.29
N PHE A 131 -2.30 9.59 -16.10
CA PHE A 131 -3.22 10.05 -17.13
C PHE A 131 -3.14 11.55 -17.47
N LYS A 132 -2.38 12.35 -16.72
CA LYS A 132 -2.08 13.73 -17.13
C LYS A 132 -1.23 13.82 -18.39
N THR A 133 -0.43 12.79 -18.66
CA THR A 133 0.59 12.83 -19.73
C THR A 133 0.51 11.63 -20.64
N TYR A 134 0.08 10.49 -20.13
CA TYR A 134 0.14 9.19 -20.80
C TYR A 134 -1.27 8.60 -20.97
N ARG A 135 -1.40 7.65 -21.90
CA ARG A 135 -2.59 6.83 -22.10
C ARG A 135 -2.37 5.41 -21.68
N ALA A 136 -3.44 4.69 -21.40
CA ALA A 136 -3.47 3.25 -21.28
C ALA A 136 -4.67 2.69 -22.05
N ASP A 137 -4.60 1.44 -22.46
CA ASP A 137 -5.73 0.66 -22.97
C ASP A 137 -6.29 -0.23 -21.84
N LEU A 138 -5.43 -0.66 -20.92
CA LEU A 138 -5.79 -1.50 -19.79
C LEU A 138 -4.99 -1.10 -18.54
N VAL A 139 -5.69 -0.95 -17.43
CA VAL A 139 -5.08 -0.79 -16.10
C VAL A 139 -5.40 -2.04 -15.27
N LEU A 140 -4.38 -2.67 -14.76
CA LEU A 140 -4.43 -3.86 -13.92
C LEU A 140 -3.96 -3.52 -12.50
N LEU A 141 -4.84 -3.64 -11.53
CA LEU A 141 -4.52 -3.35 -10.14
C LEU A 141 -4.32 -4.66 -9.36
N TRP A 142 -3.21 -4.77 -8.66
CA TRP A 142 -2.90 -5.88 -7.75
C TRP A 142 -2.98 -5.41 -6.29
N PRO A 143 -4.07 -5.68 -5.58
CA PRO A 143 -4.20 -5.28 -4.20
C PRO A 143 -3.46 -6.26 -3.27
N THR A 144 -2.89 -5.73 -2.21
CA THR A 144 -2.34 -6.50 -1.09
C THR A 144 -3.24 -6.29 0.12
N LEU A 145 -4.39 -6.96 0.14
CA LEU A 145 -5.43 -6.71 1.16
C LEU A 145 -4.95 -6.91 2.62
N GLY A 146 -3.83 -7.62 2.82
CA GLY A 146 -3.24 -7.76 4.16
C GLY A 146 -2.86 -6.44 4.83
N ASN A 147 -2.56 -5.41 4.04
CA ASN A 147 -2.22 -4.08 4.55
C ASN A 147 -3.04 -2.95 3.91
N ASP A 148 -3.42 -3.08 2.65
CA ASP A 148 -4.08 -2.02 1.88
C ASP A 148 -5.26 -1.39 2.61
N TYR A 149 -6.15 -2.19 3.18
CA TYR A 149 -7.38 -1.66 3.73
C TYR A 149 -7.16 -0.82 4.99
N TRP A 150 -6.18 -1.11 5.83
CA TRP A 150 -5.87 -0.21 6.95
C TRP A 150 -4.99 0.96 6.47
N GLU A 151 -4.10 0.75 5.50
CA GLU A 151 -3.33 1.83 4.91
C GLU A 151 -4.21 2.87 4.24
N ASN A 152 -5.32 2.47 3.61
CA ASN A 152 -6.28 3.38 2.99
C ASN A 152 -6.93 4.38 3.95
N ALA A 153 -7.01 4.08 5.22
CA ALA A 153 -7.72 4.90 6.18
C ALA A 153 -6.81 5.67 7.14
N PHE A 154 -5.59 5.19 7.35
CA PHE A 154 -4.64 5.85 8.24
C PHE A 154 -3.70 6.76 7.45
N PRO A 155 -3.46 8.00 7.95
CA PRO A 155 -2.67 8.99 7.24
C PRO A 155 -1.16 8.80 7.39
N ASP A 156 -0.73 7.76 8.08
CA ASP A 156 0.68 7.42 8.28
C ASP A 156 0.96 6.00 7.77
N ARG A 157 2.19 5.74 7.46
CA ARG A 157 2.67 4.41 7.11
C ARG A 157 3.14 3.68 8.37
N SER A 158 2.23 3.28 9.20
CA SER A 158 2.55 2.38 10.33
C SER A 158 2.63 0.92 9.79
N PRO A 159 3.42 0.02 10.40
CA PRO A 159 3.91 0.14 11.77
C PRO A 159 5.40 0.44 11.92
N THR A 160 6.07 1.00 10.95
CA THR A 160 7.50 1.24 11.08
C THR A 160 7.80 2.49 11.90
N PRO A 161 8.80 2.47 12.80
CA PRO A 161 9.18 3.63 13.63
C PRO A 161 9.63 4.86 12.81
N GLU A 162 10.06 4.63 11.59
CA GLU A 162 10.44 5.69 10.64
C GLU A 162 9.23 6.36 10.01
N ALA A 163 8.05 5.81 10.23
CA ALA A 163 6.78 6.26 9.69
C ALA A 163 6.27 7.44 10.46
N GLY A 164 6.76 8.42 10.79
CA GLY A 164 6.18 9.65 11.38
C GLY A 164 5.59 10.55 10.32
N HIS A 165 5.64 10.17 9.04
CA HIS A 165 5.29 11.05 7.95
C HIS A 165 3.86 10.79 7.48
N LEU A 166 3.09 11.88 7.44
CA LEU A 166 1.75 11.86 6.91
C LEU A 166 1.81 11.65 5.40
N LYS A 167 0.99 10.73 4.90
CA LYS A 167 0.78 10.48 3.47
C LYS A 167 -0.54 11.09 3.02
N PRO A 168 -0.72 11.32 1.71
CA PRO A 168 -2.04 11.62 1.18
C PRO A 168 -3.01 10.49 1.51
N THR A 169 -4.16 10.83 2.05
CA THR A 169 -5.19 9.87 2.44
C THR A 169 -6.59 10.46 2.27
N PHE A 170 -7.60 9.62 2.40
CA PHE A 170 -8.99 9.98 2.22
C PHE A 170 -9.82 9.67 3.47
N ARG A 171 -11.03 10.20 3.52
CA ARG A 171 -12.04 9.89 4.53
C ARG A 171 -13.38 9.65 3.88
N LEU A 172 -14.21 8.85 4.51
CA LEU A 172 -15.63 8.81 4.21
C LEU A 172 -16.35 9.82 5.12
N ILE A 173 -17.07 10.74 4.51
CA ILE A 173 -17.97 11.69 5.16
C ILE A 173 -19.31 11.49 4.47
N ASP A 174 -20.35 11.18 5.23
CA ASP A 174 -21.69 10.89 4.72
C ASP A 174 -21.70 9.84 3.59
N GLN A 175 -20.89 8.80 3.73
CA GLN A 175 -20.67 7.72 2.77
C GLN A 175 -19.99 8.15 1.45
N GLU A 176 -19.52 9.37 1.33
CA GLU A 176 -18.76 9.88 0.19
C GLU A 176 -17.26 9.96 0.49
N LEU A 177 -16.44 9.75 -0.55
CA LEU A 177 -14.98 9.80 -0.45
C LEU A 177 -14.49 11.24 -0.56
N HIS A 178 -13.91 11.78 0.51
CA HIS A 178 -13.32 13.11 0.58
C HIS A 178 -11.81 13.04 0.71
N GLY A 179 -11.11 13.92 0.01
CA GLY A 179 -9.65 14.01 -0.01
C GLY A 179 -9.10 14.29 -1.40
N PRO A 180 -7.80 14.13 -1.63
CA PRO A 180 -6.83 13.70 -0.61
C PRO A 180 -6.50 14.80 0.40
N TYR A 181 -6.38 14.42 1.66
CA TYR A 181 -5.75 15.22 2.71
C TYR A 181 -4.23 14.99 2.68
N PHE A 182 -3.43 15.92 3.18
CA PHE A 182 -1.96 15.80 3.32
C PHE A 182 -1.19 15.56 2.02
N ARG A 183 -1.55 16.26 0.93
CA ARG A 183 -0.95 16.09 -0.41
C ARG A 183 0.57 16.23 -0.48
N SER A 184 1.20 16.93 0.47
CA SER A 184 2.60 17.30 0.40
C SER A 184 3.47 16.69 1.52
N GLY A 185 3.00 15.67 2.21
CA GLY A 185 3.68 15.24 3.43
C GLY A 185 3.55 16.31 4.54
N SER A 186 4.53 16.44 5.42
CA SER A 186 4.51 17.49 6.46
C SER A 186 4.38 18.89 5.85
N TYR A 187 3.56 19.74 6.46
CA TYR A 187 3.40 21.16 6.09
C TYR A 187 4.74 21.92 6.05
N TRP A 188 5.76 21.38 6.66
CA TRP A 188 7.04 22.01 6.91
C TRP A 188 8.21 21.41 6.11
N HIS A 189 8.01 20.32 5.38
CA HIS A 189 9.08 19.62 4.66
C HIS A 189 9.83 20.50 3.65
N GLY A 190 9.21 21.57 3.19
CA GLY A 190 9.86 22.53 2.28
C GLY A 190 10.86 23.49 2.94
N SER A 191 10.91 23.59 4.29
CA SER A 191 11.74 24.57 4.99
C SER A 191 12.59 23.93 6.10
N ALA A 192 13.91 24.08 5.98
CA ALA A 192 14.88 23.60 6.96
C ALA A 192 14.71 24.31 8.33
N VAL A 193 14.43 25.61 8.31
CA VAL A 193 14.20 26.39 9.53
C VAL A 193 12.97 25.87 10.26
N LEU A 194 11.87 25.59 9.54
CA LEU A 194 10.64 25.11 10.14
C LEU A 194 10.79 23.69 10.68
N GLN A 195 11.53 22.81 10.01
CA GLN A 195 11.84 21.47 10.54
C GLN A 195 12.67 21.52 11.81
N LEU A 196 13.66 22.40 11.86
CA LEU A 196 14.44 22.59 13.08
C LEU A 196 13.57 23.12 14.23
N ALA A 197 12.68 24.07 13.94
CA ALA A 197 11.73 24.60 14.93
C ALA A 197 10.77 23.51 15.41
N GLU A 198 10.23 22.68 14.52
CA GLU A 198 9.38 21.55 14.87
C GLU A 198 10.11 20.54 15.75
N SER A 199 11.36 20.19 15.40
CA SER A 199 12.20 19.29 16.20
C SER A 199 12.45 19.84 17.60
N ALA A 200 12.66 21.16 17.73
CA ALA A 200 12.82 21.82 19.02
C ALA A 200 11.51 21.80 19.84
N ILE A 201 10.39 22.10 19.20
CA ILE A 201 9.07 22.05 19.83
C ILE A 201 8.73 20.61 20.26
N ALA A 202 9.02 19.61 19.42
CA ALA A 202 8.78 18.20 19.74
C ALA A 202 9.57 17.75 20.98
N LYS A 203 10.82 18.23 21.15
CA LYS A 203 11.61 17.95 22.35
C LYS A 203 10.98 18.54 23.63
N ILE A 204 10.32 19.69 23.52
CA ILE A 204 9.64 20.35 24.63
C ILE A 204 8.28 19.73 24.91
N SER A 205 7.48 19.53 23.88
CA SER A 205 6.11 19.03 23.96
C SER A 205 6.01 17.51 24.08
N LYS A 206 7.11 16.78 23.86
CA LYS A 206 7.18 15.31 23.75
C LYS A 206 6.27 14.73 22.65
N GLU A 207 5.79 15.55 21.74
CA GLU A 207 4.94 15.15 20.63
C GLU A 207 5.18 16.05 19.42
N THR A 208 5.35 15.45 18.23
CA THR A 208 5.44 16.21 16.97
C THR A 208 4.06 16.69 16.51
N LEU A 209 4.05 17.67 15.60
CA LEU A 209 2.81 18.11 14.97
C LEU A 209 2.11 16.96 14.23
N GLU A 210 2.90 16.12 13.53
CA GLU A 210 2.39 14.94 12.80
C GLU A 210 1.75 13.93 13.74
N GLN A 211 2.40 13.61 14.86
CA GLN A 211 1.83 12.72 15.89
C GLN A 211 0.51 13.26 16.45
N ARG A 212 0.39 14.58 16.63
CA ARG A 212 -0.85 15.23 17.05
C ARG A 212 -1.94 15.12 15.99
N ILE A 213 -1.59 15.36 14.72
CA ILE A 213 -2.51 15.21 13.60
C ILE A 213 -2.99 13.76 13.51
N LEU A 214 -2.08 12.79 13.56
CA LEU A 214 -2.38 11.37 13.53
C LEU A 214 -3.33 10.97 14.67
N ARG A 215 -3.02 11.38 15.90
CA ARG A 215 -3.87 11.11 17.06
C ARG A 215 -5.29 11.67 16.88
N ASN A 216 -5.42 12.91 16.39
CA ASN A 216 -6.72 13.53 16.15
C ASN A 216 -7.46 12.84 14.99
N TRP A 217 -6.72 12.37 13.97
CA TRP A 217 -7.29 11.59 12.88
C TRP A 217 -7.87 10.28 13.38
N ILE A 218 -7.10 9.51 14.14
CA ILE A 218 -7.53 8.23 14.72
C ILE A 218 -8.73 8.42 15.65
N LYS A 219 -8.71 9.48 16.47
CA LYS A 219 -9.82 9.80 17.38
C LYS A 219 -11.13 10.12 16.64
N ALA A 220 -11.05 10.63 15.43
CA ALA A 220 -12.19 10.95 14.59
C ALA A 220 -12.64 9.78 13.70
N MET A 221 -11.95 8.65 13.71
CA MET A 221 -12.37 7.42 13.04
C MET A 221 -13.48 6.73 13.87
N PRO A 222 -14.27 5.85 13.23
CA PRO A 222 -15.18 4.97 13.98
C PRO A 222 -14.48 4.17 15.07
N ALA A 223 -15.25 3.71 16.04
CA ALA A 223 -14.71 2.96 17.17
C ALA A 223 -14.03 1.66 16.73
N PRO A 224 -12.83 1.35 17.26
CA PRO A 224 -12.21 0.04 17.11
C PRO A 224 -12.93 -0.97 17.99
N HIS A 225 -12.42 -2.21 18.02
CA HIS A 225 -12.87 -3.18 19.02
C HIS A 225 -12.68 -2.62 20.43
N GLU A 226 -13.70 -2.77 21.25
CA GLU A 226 -13.57 -2.54 22.68
C GLU A 226 -12.86 -3.72 23.32
N SER A 227 -11.95 -3.44 24.28
CA SER A 227 -11.19 -4.44 25.00
C SER A 227 -12.03 -5.19 26.04
N GLU A 228 -13.25 -5.59 25.72
CA GLU A 228 -14.08 -6.35 26.62
C GLU A 228 -13.72 -7.84 26.55
N LYS A 229 -13.02 -8.31 27.56
CA LYS A 229 -12.68 -9.71 27.79
C LYS A 229 -13.89 -10.69 27.81
N GLN A 230 -15.12 -10.19 27.80
CA GLN A 230 -16.34 -11.00 27.99
C GLN A 230 -17.17 -11.25 26.73
N ALA A 231 -17.02 -10.46 25.68
CA ALA A 231 -17.90 -10.57 24.49
C ALA A 231 -17.53 -11.75 23.56
N HIS A 232 -16.35 -12.33 23.71
CA HIS A 232 -15.80 -13.25 22.71
C HIS A 232 -15.77 -14.73 23.12
N GLU A 233 -16.01 -15.06 24.38
CA GLU A 233 -16.00 -16.47 24.85
C GLU A 233 -17.00 -17.34 24.07
N GLY A 234 -18.19 -16.85 23.78
CA GLY A 234 -19.20 -17.59 23.04
C GLY A 234 -18.89 -17.79 21.55
N LEU A 235 -18.09 -16.90 20.94
CA LEU A 235 -17.71 -16.99 19.53
C LEU A 235 -16.68 -18.10 19.27
N CYS A 236 -15.98 -18.51 20.31
CA CYS A 236 -14.90 -19.50 20.25
C CYS A 236 -15.28 -20.84 20.89
N GLU A 237 -16.56 -21.03 21.23
CA GLU A 237 -17.02 -22.30 21.82
C GLU A 237 -16.68 -23.48 20.90
N GLY A 238 -16.00 -24.49 21.47
CA GLY A 238 -15.54 -25.68 20.74
C GLY A 238 -14.29 -25.47 19.86
N LEU A 239 -13.68 -24.30 19.85
CA LEU A 239 -12.43 -24.02 19.15
C LEU A 239 -11.27 -23.90 20.14
N THR A 240 -10.09 -24.38 19.73
CA THR A 240 -8.87 -24.14 20.48
C THR A 240 -8.41 -22.70 20.29
N VAL A 241 -8.15 -22.00 21.40
CA VAL A 241 -7.53 -20.67 21.34
C VAL A 241 -6.03 -20.84 21.21
N ILE A 242 -5.44 -20.21 20.20
CA ILE A 242 -4.00 -20.19 19.98
C ILE A 242 -3.46 -18.78 20.21
N ASP A 243 -2.22 -18.68 20.64
CA ASP A 243 -1.53 -17.40 20.78
C ASP A 243 -1.32 -16.75 19.39
N GLN A 244 -1.42 -15.46 19.32
CA GLN A 244 -1.23 -14.69 18.07
C GLN A 244 0.11 -15.01 17.40
N ARG A 245 1.19 -15.21 18.15
CA ARG A 245 2.51 -15.54 17.59
C ARG A 245 2.55 -16.95 17.03
N GLU A 246 1.91 -17.91 17.70
CA GLU A 246 1.76 -19.27 17.21
C GLU A 246 0.94 -19.27 15.93
N PHE A 247 -0.15 -18.50 15.90
CA PHE A 247 -0.99 -18.32 14.73
C PHE A 247 -0.23 -17.77 13.52
N TYR A 248 0.58 -16.73 13.71
CA TYR A 248 1.44 -16.20 12.66
C TYR A 248 2.47 -17.21 12.17
N ARG A 249 3.08 -17.96 13.07
CA ARG A 249 4.03 -19.01 12.71
C ARG A 249 3.38 -20.10 11.88
N ASP A 250 2.21 -20.57 12.29
CA ASP A 250 1.46 -21.59 11.57
C ASP A 250 1.06 -21.18 10.16
N ILE A 251 0.58 -19.94 10.01
CA ILE A 251 0.11 -19.44 8.73
C ILE A 251 1.26 -19.20 7.76
N PHE A 252 2.37 -18.66 8.26
CA PHE A 252 3.52 -18.33 7.43
C PHE A 252 4.57 -19.46 7.43
N GLU A 253 4.28 -20.62 8.00
CA GLU A 253 5.21 -21.76 8.10
C GLU A 253 6.61 -21.35 8.59
N LEU A 254 6.66 -20.42 9.55
CA LEU A 254 7.91 -19.91 10.10
C LEU A 254 8.57 -20.95 10.99
N ASP A 255 9.90 -21.03 10.94
CA ASP A 255 10.67 -21.87 11.86
C ASP A 255 10.34 -21.49 13.32
N PRO A 256 9.90 -22.46 14.14
CA PRO A 256 9.55 -22.20 15.54
C PRO A 256 10.72 -21.66 16.38
N ASN A 257 11.96 -21.82 15.91
CA ASN A 257 13.16 -21.31 16.56
C ASN A 257 13.48 -19.84 16.17
N ILE A 258 12.82 -19.29 15.15
CA ILE A 258 12.94 -17.88 14.80
C ILE A 258 12.02 -17.10 15.72
N GLY A 259 12.60 -16.22 16.52
CA GLY A 259 11.86 -15.31 17.39
C GLY A 259 11.06 -14.30 16.55
N TYR A 260 9.83 -14.64 16.17
CA TYR A 260 8.94 -13.70 15.49
C TYR A 260 8.53 -12.62 16.48
N THR A 261 8.94 -11.38 16.20
CA THR A 261 8.49 -10.22 16.94
C THR A 261 7.28 -9.64 16.21
N LEU A 262 6.11 -9.67 16.84
CA LEU A 262 4.92 -9.00 16.34
C LEU A 262 5.27 -7.53 16.09
N LYS A 263 5.06 -7.09 14.87
CA LYS A 263 5.20 -5.67 14.52
C LYS A 263 4.06 -4.91 15.18
N SER A 264 4.26 -3.64 15.47
CA SER A 264 3.23 -2.78 16.10
C SER A 264 1.94 -2.66 15.28
N GLY A 265 1.92 -3.11 14.02
CA GLY A 265 0.75 -3.18 13.15
C GLY A 265 -0.07 -4.44 13.27
N ASP A 266 0.38 -5.41 14.04
CA ASP A 266 -0.34 -6.68 14.25
C ASP A 266 -1.34 -6.59 15.41
N ASP A 267 -1.81 -5.39 15.72
CA ASP A 267 -2.77 -5.13 16.79
C ASP A 267 -4.20 -5.12 16.25
N PHE A 268 -4.95 -6.16 16.60
CA PHE A 268 -6.35 -6.29 16.21
C PHE A 268 -7.23 -5.19 16.80
N LEU A 269 -6.90 -4.70 18.01
CA LEU A 269 -7.73 -3.74 18.71
C LEU A 269 -7.79 -2.37 18.01
N ASN A 270 -6.73 -2.00 17.31
CA ASN A 270 -6.68 -0.73 16.56
C ASN A 270 -6.98 -0.89 15.07
N SER A 271 -7.33 -2.10 14.61
CA SER A 271 -7.65 -2.42 13.22
C SER A 271 -6.50 -2.22 12.24
N ARG A 272 -5.25 -2.35 12.70
CA ARG A 272 -4.06 -2.31 11.85
C ARG A 272 -3.40 -3.67 11.64
N GLY A 273 -4.01 -4.73 12.09
CA GLY A 273 -3.50 -6.09 11.94
C GLY A 273 -3.81 -6.67 10.56
N PHE A 274 -2.90 -7.49 10.05
CA PHE A 274 -3.10 -8.25 8.81
C PHE A 274 -4.40 -9.05 8.80
N PHE A 275 -4.85 -9.49 9.97
CA PHE A 275 -6.05 -10.33 10.11
C PHE A 275 -7.32 -9.58 10.46
N SER A 276 -7.24 -8.27 10.71
CA SER A 276 -8.43 -7.47 11.07
C SER A 276 -9.58 -7.58 10.08
N PRO A 277 -9.40 -7.64 8.73
CA PRO A 277 -10.51 -7.81 7.81
C PRO A 277 -11.17 -9.19 7.88
N TYR A 278 -10.49 -10.16 8.47
CA TYR A 278 -10.96 -11.53 8.57
C TYR A 278 -11.63 -11.84 9.93
N MET A 279 -11.76 -10.83 10.79
CA MET A 279 -12.42 -11.04 12.08
C MET A 279 -13.91 -11.24 11.90
N SER A 280 -14.43 -12.31 12.50
CA SER A 280 -15.87 -12.65 12.40
C SER A 280 -16.75 -11.62 13.09
N ASP A 281 -16.21 -10.92 14.08
CA ASP A 281 -16.86 -9.81 14.79
C ASP A 281 -16.13 -8.51 14.44
N SER A 282 -16.46 -7.95 13.28
CA SER A 282 -15.83 -6.74 12.78
C SER A 282 -16.29 -5.51 13.57
N SER A 283 -15.34 -4.70 14.03
CA SER A 283 -15.61 -3.40 14.64
C SER A 283 -16.24 -2.42 13.64
N GLU A 284 -16.77 -1.30 14.14
CA GLU A 284 -17.19 -0.20 13.26
C GLU A 284 -16.03 0.33 12.41
N ARG A 285 -14.83 0.34 12.99
CA ARG A 285 -13.61 0.73 12.27
C ARG A 285 -13.27 -0.25 11.18
N ASP A 286 -13.31 -1.57 11.40
CA ASP A 286 -13.02 -2.57 10.36
C ASP A 286 -14.00 -2.44 9.19
N ARG A 287 -15.29 -2.26 9.47
CA ARG A 287 -16.29 -1.99 8.42
C ARG A 287 -16.00 -0.70 7.66
N TYR A 288 -15.53 0.34 8.35
CA TYR A 288 -15.11 1.58 7.72
C TYR A 288 -13.89 1.38 6.81
N LEU A 289 -12.89 0.57 7.24
CA LEU A 289 -11.71 0.25 6.43
C LEU A 289 -12.08 -0.47 5.14
N ILE A 290 -12.95 -1.46 5.23
CA ILE A 290 -13.48 -2.17 4.05
C ILE A 290 -14.21 -1.18 3.13
N ARG A 291 -15.05 -0.33 3.69
CA ARG A 291 -15.85 0.62 2.91
C ARG A 291 -15.00 1.67 2.19
N ILE A 292 -13.99 2.23 2.85
CA ILE A 292 -13.08 3.20 2.21
C ILE A 292 -12.28 2.55 1.08
N THR A 293 -11.84 1.30 1.25
CA THR A 293 -11.17 0.52 0.20
C THR A 293 -12.08 0.31 -1.01
N GLN A 294 -13.36 -0.07 -0.80
CA GLN A 294 -14.35 -0.17 -1.89
C GLN A 294 -14.51 1.15 -2.65
N MET A 295 -14.61 2.26 -1.93
CA MET A 295 -14.80 3.56 -2.55
C MET A 295 -13.56 4.05 -3.31
N LEU A 296 -12.37 3.75 -2.81
CA LEU A 296 -11.12 4.07 -3.51
C LEU A 296 -10.97 3.25 -4.79
N LEU A 297 -11.22 1.94 -4.74
CA LEU A 297 -11.20 1.08 -5.93
C LEU A 297 -12.22 1.53 -6.97
N LYS A 298 -13.43 1.87 -6.53
CA LYS A 298 -14.45 2.46 -7.40
C LYS A 298 -13.95 3.76 -8.04
N ARG A 299 -13.30 4.63 -7.27
CA ARG A 299 -12.76 5.90 -7.78
C ARG A 299 -11.61 5.70 -8.76
N ILE A 300 -10.75 4.70 -8.54
CA ILE A 300 -9.70 4.32 -9.51
C ILE A 300 -10.34 3.84 -10.81
N LYS A 301 -11.35 2.98 -10.73
CA LYS A 301 -12.09 2.50 -11.92
C LYS A 301 -12.69 3.68 -12.70
N GLU A 302 -13.42 4.58 -12.03
CA GLU A 302 -14.02 5.77 -12.66
C GLU A 302 -12.97 6.67 -13.32
N GLU A 303 -11.78 6.81 -12.71
CA GLU A 303 -10.67 7.56 -13.30
C GLU A 303 -10.15 6.90 -14.57
N VAL A 304 -9.92 5.59 -14.53
CA VAL A 304 -9.43 4.80 -15.67
C VAL A 304 -10.43 4.85 -16.83
N GLU A 305 -11.72 4.60 -16.56
CA GLU A 305 -12.77 4.60 -17.58
C GLU A 305 -13.01 5.97 -18.21
N ARG A 306 -12.82 7.06 -17.44
CA ARG A 306 -12.86 8.44 -17.96
C ARG A 306 -11.81 8.67 -19.05
N HIS A 307 -10.68 7.99 -18.94
CA HIS A 307 -9.62 8.01 -19.94
C HIS A 307 -9.75 6.91 -21.00
N GLN A 308 -10.94 6.29 -21.10
CA GLN A 308 -11.28 5.27 -22.12
C GLN A 308 -10.42 4.00 -22.01
N ALA A 309 -9.80 3.75 -20.86
CA ALA A 309 -9.09 2.52 -20.57
C ALA A 309 -10.00 1.51 -19.87
N LYS A 310 -9.71 0.22 -20.03
CA LYS A 310 -10.34 -0.86 -19.25
C LYS A 310 -9.67 -0.96 -17.87
N PHE A 311 -10.43 -1.30 -16.85
CA PHE A 311 -9.94 -1.52 -15.49
C PHE A 311 -10.22 -2.95 -15.04
N LEU A 312 -9.23 -3.62 -14.49
CA LEU A 312 -9.38 -4.91 -13.83
C LEU A 312 -8.53 -4.95 -12.56
N VAL A 313 -9.03 -5.66 -11.59
CA VAL A 313 -8.27 -6.06 -10.41
C VAL A 313 -7.92 -7.53 -10.55
N PHE A 314 -6.66 -7.87 -10.37
CA PHE A 314 -6.27 -9.28 -10.34
C PHE A 314 -5.73 -9.67 -8.97
N HIS A 315 -5.96 -10.91 -8.62
CA HIS A 315 -5.45 -11.48 -7.40
C HIS A 315 -4.81 -12.84 -7.70
N ALA A 316 -3.60 -13.02 -7.22
CA ALA A 316 -2.93 -14.30 -7.20
C ALA A 316 -2.97 -14.84 -5.77
N PRO A 317 -3.85 -15.81 -5.50
CA PRO A 317 -3.95 -16.41 -4.18
C PRO A 317 -2.60 -16.99 -3.75
N ARG A 318 -2.21 -16.74 -2.51
CA ARG A 318 -1.03 -17.38 -1.93
C ARG A 318 -1.40 -18.72 -1.35
N GLU A 319 -0.55 -19.71 -1.57
CA GLU A 319 -0.77 -21.09 -1.17
C GLU A 319 -1.19 -21.26 0.29
N GLU A 320 -0.64 -20.46 1.17
CA GLU A 320 -0.87 -20.54 2.61
C GLU A 320 -2.32 -20.26 2.99
N PHE A 321 -3.02 -19.44 2.20
CA PHE A 321 -4.41 -19.05 2.45
C PHE A 321 -5.42 -19.92 1.71
N ASP A 322 -5.03 -20.50 0.57
CA ASP A 322 -5.97 -21.11 -0.36
C ASP A 322 -5.90 -22.64 -0.43
N ARG A 323 -4.74 -23.26 -0.18
CA ARG A 323 -4.59 -24.70 -0.30
C ARG A 323 -5.46 -25.51 0.68
N ARG A 324 -5.86 -24.93 1.76
CA ARG A 324 -6.65 -25.67 2.76
C ARG A 324 -8.15 -25.61 2.51
N GLY A 325 -8.59 -25.01 1.39
CA GLY A 325 -9.95 -25.13 0.80
C GLY A 325 -11.15 -24.96 1.72
N ALA A 326 -10.90 -24.84 2.99
CA ALA A 326 -11.88 -24.66 4.04
C ALA A 326 -11.70 -23.26 4.61
N ARG A 327 -12.75 -22.52 4.77
CA ARG A 327 -12.82 -21.38 5.66
C ARG A 327 -12.13 -21.75 6.96
N MET A 328 -10.86 -21.38 7.08
CA MET A 328 -10.10 -21.69 8.29
C MET A 328 -10.57 -20.73 9.37
N VAL A 329 -11.36 -21.25 10.31
CA VAL A 329 -11.81 -20.50 11.46
C VAL A 329 -10.89 -20.84 12.64
N LYS A 330 -10.29 -19.83 13.21
CA LYS A 330 -9.40 -19.94 14.37
C LYS A 330 -9.81 -18.94 15.43
N CYS A 331 -9.54 -19.28 16.66
CA CYS A 331 -9.59 -18.35 17.79
C CYS A 331 -8.17 -17.97 18.19
N VAL A 332 -7.90 -16.68 18.22
CA VAL A 332 -6.57 -16.13 18.41
C VAL A 332 -6.58 -15.19 19.60
N SER A 333 -5.66 -15.36 20.54
CA SER A 333 -5.45 -14.39 21.61
C SER A 333 -4.34 -13.42 21.26
N ASP A 334 -4.59 -12.13 21.50
CA ASP A 334 -3.56 -11.09 21.36
C ASP A 334 -2.61 -11.06 22.57
N SER A 335 -1.64 -10.14 22.53
CA SER A 335 -0.67 -9.96 23.62
C SER A 335 -1.28 -9.46 24.94
N GLN A 336 -2.53 -9.00 24.92
CA GLN A 336 -3.27 -8.49 26.08
C GLN A 336 -4.27 -9.53 26.62
N GLY A 337 -4.36 -10.69 25.96
CA GLY A 337 -5.28 -11.77 26.31
C GLY A 337 -6.70 -11.58 25.81
N SER A 338 -6.93 -10.63 24.88
CA SER A 338 -8.19 -10.53 24.16
C SER A 338 -8.28 -11.64 23.12
N ILE A 339 -9.46 -12.25 22.97
CA ILE A 339 -9.67 -13.40 22.08
C ILE A 339 -10.52 -12.94 20.89
N PHE A 340 -10.05 -13.28 19.70
CA PHE A 340 -10.69 -12.95 18.43
C PHE A 340 -10.95 -14.21 17.62
N ARG A 341 -12.12 -14.26 16.99
CA ARG A 341 -12.42 -15.29 16.00
C ARG A 341 -12.08 -14.77 14.62
N VAL A 342 -11.14 -15.44 13.95
CA VAL A 342 -10.67 -15.08 12.61
C VAL A 342 -11.16 -16.14 11.63
N SER A 343 -11.80 -15.72 10.55
CA SER A 343 -12.29 -16.57 9.46
C SER A 343 -11.67 -16.13 8.16
N PHE A 344 -10.69 -16.90 7.66
CA PHE A 344 -10.06 -16.58 6.38
C PHE A 344 -10.97 -16.94 5.23
N ASP A 345 -11.45 -15.93 4.55
CA ASP A 345 -12.14 -16.02 3.26
C ASP A 345 -11.66 -14.85 2.40
N TYR A 346 -10.43 -14.96 1.90
CA TYR A 346 -9.80 -13.90 1.12
C TYR A 346 -10.56 -13.64 -0.18
N GLU A 347 -10.99 -14.70 -0.85
CA GLU A 347 -11.77 -14.57 -2.08
C GLU A 347 -13.14 -13.94 -1.82
N GLY A 348 -13.80 -14.34 -0.74
CA GLY A 348 -15.05 -13.71 -0.31
C GLY A 348 -14.88 -12.23 0.02
N LEU A 349 -13.78 -11.87 0.69
CA LEU A 349 -13.46 -10.47 0.97
C LEU A 349 -13.25 -9.68 -0.33
N LEU A 350 -12.49 -10.20 -1.28
CA LEU A 350 -12.29 -9.58 -2.59
C LEU A 350 -13.61 -9.39 -3.34
N LYS A 351 -14.45 -10.42 -3.40
CA LYS A 351 -15.77 -10.36 -4.06
C LYS A 351 -16.72 -9.37 -3.40
N ASN A 352 -16.57 -9.12 -2.11
CA ASN A 352 -17.32 -8.09 -1.41
C ASN A 352 -16.82 -6.67 -1.72
N ILE A 353 -15.55 -6.53 -2.08
CA ILE A 353 -14.92 -5.22 -2.32
C ILE A 353 -14.99 -4.85 -3.80
N ILE A 354 -14.91 -5.84 -4.71
CA ILE A 354 -14.76 -5.65 -6.15
C ILE A 354 -15.87 -6.41 -6.88
N SER A 355 -16.43 -5.79 -7.93
CA SER A 355 -17.38 -6.48 -8.81
C SER A 355 -16.73 -7.70 -9.45
N SER A 356 -17.48 -8.80 -9.57
CA SER A 356 -17.02 -10.02 -10.23
C SER A 356 -16.56 -9.80 -11.68
N ASP A 357 -17.15 -8.85 -12.38
CA ASP A 357 -16.79 -8.52 -13.77
C ASP A 357 -15.41 -7.87 -13.88
N ASP A 358 -15.00 -7.16 -12.83
CA ASP A 358 -13.72 -6.47 -12.75
C ASP A 358 -12.63 -7.31 -12.08
N LEU A 359 -12.96 -8.48 -11.55
CA LEU A 359 -12.04 -9.33 -10.79
C LEU A 359 -11.49 -10.49 -11.63
N VAL A 360 -10.18 -10.65 -11.62
CA VAL A 360 -9.46 -11.80 -12.19
C VAL A 360 -8.77 -12.55 -11.05
N ILE A 361 -9.24 -13.75 -10.75
CA ILE A 361 -8.55 -14.64 -9.82
C ILE A 361 -7.63 -15.54 -10.62
N ILE A 362 -6.37 -15.54 -10.26
CA ILE A 362 -5.32 -16.32 -10.92
C ILE A 362 -5.12 -17.59 -10.13
N ASP A 363 -5.61 -18.69 -10.68
CA ASP A 363 -5.36 -20.01 -10.12
C ASP A 363 -3.94 -20.45 -10.45
N LEU A 364 -3.12 -20.62 -9.42
CA LEU A 364 -1.74 -21.05 -9.52
C LEU A 364 -1.53 -22.35 -8.76
N PRO A 365 -1.07 -23.40 -9.45
CA PRO A 365 -0.57 -24.58 -8.77
C PRO A 365 0.80 -24.26 -8.16
N TRP A 366 0.82 -23.57 -7.03
CA TRP A 366 2.04 -23.38 -6.28
C TRP A 366 2.63 -24.74 -5.93
N GLY A 367 3.91 -24.99 -6.29
CA GLY A 367 4.60 -26.21 -5.92
C GLY A 367 4.86 -26.30 -4.40
N GLU A 368 5.21 -27.45 -3.88
CA GLU A 368 5.53 -27.61 -2.44
C GLU A 368 6.71 -26.70 -2.03
N GLY A 369 6.59 -26.09 -0.86
CA GLY A 369 7.61 -25.28 -0.21
C GLY A 369 7.66 -23.81 -0.68
N ASN A 370 8.56 -23.04 -0.06
CA ASN A 370 8.67 -21.58 -0.25
C ASN A 370 9.51 -21.17 -1.48
N LYS A 371 9.51 -21.96 -2.56
CA LYS A 371 10.36 -21.70 -3.75
C LYS A 371 9.96 -20.44 -4.53
N HIS A 372 8.75 -19.95 -4.35
CA HIS A 372 8.17 -18.81 -5.07
C HIS A 372 8.23 -17.50 -4.28
N VAL A 373 8.74 -17.51 -3.04
CA VAL A 373 8.91 -16.31 -2.20
C VAL A 373 10.37 -16.02 -1.94
N VAL A 374 10.66 -14.80 -1.50
CA VAL A 374 12.03 -14.32 -1.23
C VAL A 374 12.65 -15.11 -0.09
N SER A 375 11.92 -15.28 1.01
CA SER A 375 12.27 -16.15 2.14
C SER A 375 11.02 -16.50 2.95
N PRO A 376 11.08 -17.43 3.89
CA PRO A 376 9.97 -17.72 4.80
C PRO A 376 9.50 -16.49 5.60
N GLU A 377 10.41 -15.56 5.93
CA GLU A 377 10.12 -14.34 6.68
C GLU A 377 9.69 -13.18 5.77
N ASP A 378 10.19 -13.18 4.54
CA ASP A 378 9.82 -12.21 3.50
C ASP A 378 8.95 -12.91 2.45
N ARG A 379 7.66 -12.79 2.62
CA ARG A 379 6.64 -13.45 1.79
C ARG A 379 6.38 -12.74 0.47
N HIS A 380 7.18 -11.76 0.08
CA HIS A 380 7.12 -11.21 -1.27
C HIS A 380 7.50 -12.27 -2.29
N LEU A 381 6.85 -12.25 -3.45
CA LEU A 381 7.19 -13.16 -4.52
C LEU A 381 8.62 -12.89 -5.01
N ASN A 382 9.37 -13.94 -5.23
CA ASN A 382 10.65 -13.89 -5.93
C ASN A 382 10.44 -13.95 -7.46
N ASP A 383 11.50 -14.06 -8.21
CA ASP A 383 11.45 -14.10 -9.68
C ASP A 383 10.56 -15.22 -10.21
N ILE A 384 10.63 -16.41 -9.60
CA ILE A 384 9.81 -17.58 -9.99
C ILE A 384 8.34 -17.30 -9.74
N GLY A 385 8.00 -16.77 -8.58
CA GLY A 385 6.63 -16.45 -8.23
C GLY A 385 6.04 -15.36 -9.12
N ASN A 386 6.82 -14.30 -9.36
CA ASN A 386 6.40 -13.21 -10.24
C ASN A 386 6.21 -13.67 -11.69
N GLU A 387 7.11 -14.49 -12.23
CA GLU A 387 6.95 -15.04 -13.60
C GLU A 387 5.68 -15.88 -13.69
N GLN A 388 5.45 -16.79 -12.75
CA GLN A 388 4.25 -17.64 -12.75
C GLN A 388 2.95 -16.84 -12.69
N VAL A 389 2.87 -15.83 -11.81
CA VAL A 389 1.70 -14.96 -11.70
C VAL A 389 1.44 -14.23 -13.02
N MET A 390 2.47 -13.63 -13.59
CA MET A 390 2.33 -12.83 -14.81
C MET A 390 2.03 -13.68 -16.06
N GLU A 391 2.56 -14.88 -16.14
CA GLU A 391 2.20 -15.82 -17.20
C GLU A 391 0.72 -16.21 -17.13
N ARG A 392 0.23 -16.58 -15.95
CA ARG A 392 -1.18 -16.96 -15.78
C ARG A 392 -2.11 -15.76 -15.97
N LEU A 393 -1.71 -14.57 -15.50
CA LEU A 393 -2.45 -13.35 -15.77
C LEU A 393 -2.59 -13.12 -17.28
N ALA A 394 -1.51 -13.24 -18.05
CA ALA A 394 -1.55 -13.09 -19.50
C ALA A 394 -2.54 -14.07 -20.15
N VAL A 395 -2.57 -15.34 -19.73
CA VAL A 395 -3.53 -16.33 -20.22
C VAL A 395 -4.95 -15.90 -19.90
N SER A 396 -5.24 -15.55 -18.66
CA SER A 396 -6.58 -15.12 -18.22
C SER A 396 -7.07 -13.88 -18.95
N LEU A 397 -6.18 -12.94 -19.26
CA LEU A 397 -6.50 -11.74 -20.04
C LEU A 397 -6.85 -12.08 -21.50
N MET A 398 -6.17 -13.03 -22.11
CA MET A 398 -6.47 -13.51 -23.48
C MET A 398 -7.83 -14.21 -23.55
N GLU A 399 -8.13 -15.06 -22.57
CA GLU A 399 -9.42 -15.77 -22.48
C GLU A 399 -10.61 -14.79 -22.36
N ARG A 400 -10.41 -13.62 -21.81
CA ARG A 400 -11.42 -12.56 -21.69
C ARG A 400 -11.57 -11.68 -22.93
N SER A 401 -10.85 -11.98 -24.02
CA SER A 401 -10.87 -11.19 -25.27
C SER A 401 -10.66 -9.69 -25.08
N LEU A 402 -9.79 -9.33 -24.12
CA LEU A 402 -9.54 -7.93 -23.78
C LEU A 402 -8.74 -7.19 -24.84
N PHE A 403 -8.10 -7.92 -25.75
CA PHE A 403 -7.21 -7.42 -26.79
C PHE A 403 -7.85 -7.39 -28.19
N ASP A 404 -9.11 -7.76 -28.30
CA ASP A 404 -9.86 -7.82 -29.57
C ASP A 404 -10.41 -6.43 -29.98
N ARG A 405 -9.53 -5.44 -30.13
CA ARG A 405 -9.88 -4.11 -30.70
C ARG A 405 -9.06 -3.78 -31.94
#